data_ef3a676034972b847cab66dd26a42617
#
_entry.id   ef3a676034972b847cab66dd26a42617
#
_cell.length_a   1.000
_cell.length_b   1.000
_cell.length_c   1.000
_cell.angle_alpha   90.00
_cell.angle_beta   90.00
_cell.angle_gamma   90.00
#
_symmetry.space_group_name_H-M   'P 1'
#
loop_
_entity.id
_entity.type
_entity.pdbx_description
1 polymer ?
#
loop_
_entity_poly.entity_id
_entity_poly.type
_entity_poly.pdbx_seq_one_letter_code
_entity_poly.pdbx_strand_id
1 'polypeptide(L)'
;MKIAKARRLSQVFGLVLGFFGATGIGMTHIIFPGLHCYACPWAVTICPIGLAQNLAIFGTVPYYWIGMIVAYGLAAGRGFCGWFCPFGTLNDLLSFRKVKTINVISYSKYVVLVGTIIAAWAFTDTMFCKLCPVASIEASIPYLIMGVSSVNQPFLVHMGTLVFTLIGMLLISRFWCRYLCPMGALFSLFNRVSFLKLKLDKTKCKSCGACAPACPMGLEPHYQHDNHNCIKCGRCADSCDLGALSIGFSLKDSE
;
A
#
# COMPACT_ATOMS: atom_id res chain seq x y z
N MET A 1 18.58 13.18 -2.98
CA MET A 1 17.60 14.30 -3.19
C MET A 1 16.73 14.18 -4.44
N LYS A 2 17.21 13.60 -5.54
CA LYS A 2 16.41 13.47 -6.78
C LYS A 2 15.25 12.47 -6.65
N ILE A 3 15.45 11.32 -6.00
CA ILE A 3 14.42 10.26 -5.84
C ILE A 3 13.29 10.74 -4.94
N ALA A 4 13.59 11.45 -3.85
CA ALA A 4 12.58 11.98 -2.94
C ALA A 4 11.62 12.98 -3.61
N LYS A 5 12.13 13.84 -4.53
CA LYS A 5 11.29 14.80 -5.29
C LYS A 5 10.39 14.07 -6.29
N ALA A 6 10.95 13.14 -7.09
CA ALA A 6 10.19 12.34 -8.05
C ALA A 6 9.08 11.54 -7.36
N ARG A 7 9.38 10.96 -6.19
CA ARG A 7 8.41 10.23 -5.38
C ARG A 7 7.26 11.12 -4.88
N ARG A 8 7.56 12.33 -4.37
CA ARG A 8 6.50 13.27 -3.94
C ARG A 8 5.58 13.63 -5.10
N LEU A 9 6.15 13.87 -6.28
CA LEU A 9 5.37 14.18 -7.48
C LEU A 9 4.46 13.01 -7.87
N SER A 10 4.98 11.76 -7.87
CA SER A 10 4.17 10.58 -8.18
C SER A 10 3.09 10.31 -7.12
N GLN A 11 3.34 10.62 -5.85
CA GLN A 11 2.36 10.51 -4.78
C GLN A 11 1.21 11.52 -4.95
N VAL A 12 1.53 12.77 -5.31
CA VAL A 12 0.51 13.79 -5.65
C VAL A 12 -0.28 13.36 -6.88
N PHE A 13 0.41 12.85 -7.92
CA PHE A 13 -0.26 12.32 -9.11
C PHE A 13 -1.19 11.15 -8.77
N GLY A 14 -0.77 10.22 -7.91
CA GLY A 14 -1.61 9.11 -7.43
C GLY A 14 -2.84 9.57 -6.67
N LEU A 15 -2.72 10.64 -5.85
CA LEU A 15 -3.85 11.27 -5.18
C LEU A 15 -4.84 11.87 -6.20
N VAL A 16 -4.33 12.67 -7.15
CA VAL A 16 -5.16 13.31 -8.18
C VAL A 16 -5.86 12.24 -9.03
N LEU A 17 -5.15 11.20 -9.44
CA LEU A 17 -5.72 10.12 -10.23
C LEU A 17 -6.81 9.36 -9.46
N GLY A 18 -6.63 9.11 -8.16
CA GLY A 18 -7.62 8.45 -7.32
C GLY A 18 -8.93 9.22 -7.21
N PHE A 19 -8.85 10.55 -7.17
CA PHE A 19 -10.01 11.45 -7.03
C PHE A 19 -10.46 12.10 -8.35
N PHE A 20 -9.95 11.65 -9.50
CA PHE A 20 -10.24 12.26 -10.80
C PHE A 20 -11.72 12.17 -11.22
N GLY A 21 -12.51 11.30 -10.61
CA GLY A 21 -13.95 11.18 -10.81
C GLY A 21 -14.75 12.46 -10.49
N ALA A 22 -14.18 13.38 -9.69
CA ALA A 22 -14.78 14.69 -9.47
C ALA A 22 -14.93 15.52 -10.75
N THR A 23 -14.20 15.17 -11.84
CA THR A 23 -14.29 15.83 -13.15
C THR A 23 -15.38 15.23 -14.06
N GLY A 24 -16.10 14.20 -13.62
CA GLY A 24 -17.13 13.50 -14.41
C GLY A 24 -16.59 12.57 -15.51
N ILE A 25 -15.28 12.40 -15.63
CA ILE A 25 -14.66 11.49 -16.61
C ILE A 25 -14.51 10.11 -15.94
N GLY A 26 -15.42 9.19 -16.24
CA GLY A 26 -15.42 7.84 -15.66
C GLY A 26 -14.46 6.88 -16.38
N MET A 27 -13.42 6.42 -15.67
CA MET A 27 -12.57 5.28 -16.08
C MET A 27 -12.83 4.07 -15.16
N THR A 28 -14.09 3.66 -15.04
CA THR A 28 -14.59 2.74 -14.01
C THR A 28 -14.06 1.31 -14.07
N HIS A 29 -13.33 0.93 -15.12
CA HIS A 29 -12.87 -0.44 -15.34
C HIS A 29 -11.39 -0.69 -14.99
N ILE A 30 -10.66 0.33 -14.52
CA ILE A 30 -9.24 0.20 -14.19
C ILE A 30 -9.08 -0.14 -12.70
N ILE A 31 -8.35 -1.20 -12.40
CA ILE A 31 -7.96 -1.55 -11.03
C ILE A 31 -6.80 -0.65 -10.61
N PHE A 32 -6.97 0.09 -9.51
CA PHE A 32 -5.92 0.95 -8.97
C PHE A 32 -4.85 0.13 -8.24
N PRO A 33 -3.55 0.28 -8.55
CA PRO A 33 -2.49 -0.51 -7.92
C PRO A 33 -2.12 -0.03 -6.51
N GLY A 34 -3.10 0.41 -5.75
CA GLY A 34 -2.96 0.91 -4.38
C GLY A 34 -4.24 0.71 -3.59
N LEU A 35 -4.20 1.07 -2.31
CA LEU A 35 -5.38 1.05 -1.46
C LEU A 35 -6.20 2.31 -1.72
N HIS A 36 -7.39 2.14 -2.30
CA HIS A 36 -8.34 3.19 -2.65
C HIS A 36 -9.76 2.65 -2.49
N CYS A 37 -10.71 3.47 -2.06
CA CYS A 37 -12.08 3.01 -1.83
C CYS A 37 -12.93 3.11 -3.10
N TYR A 38 -13.46 1.99 -3.59
CA TYR A 38 -14.35 1.97 -4.76
C TYR A 38 -15.73 2.58 -4.47
N ALA A 39 -16.12 2.67 -3.21
CA ALA A 39 -17.36 3.33 -2.79
C ALA A 39 -17.23 4.85 -2.60
N CYS A 40 -16.06 5.43 -2.87
CA CYS A 40 -15.85 6.88 -2.85
C CYS A 40 -16.76 7.55 -3.90
N PRO A 41 -17.48 8.63 -3.58
CA PRO A 41 -18.34 9.34 -4.56
C PRO A 41 -17.56 9.89 -5.77
N TRP A 42 -16.25 10.05 -5.65
CA TRP A 42 -15.35 10.53 -6.70
C TRP A 42 -14.43 9.44 -7.28
N ALA A 43 -14.67 8.16 -6.92
CA ALA A 43 -13.83 7.07 -7.39
C ALA A 43 -13.98 6.83 -8.90
N VAL A 44 -12.86 6.73 -9.58
CA VAL A 44 -12.76 6.38 -11.01
C VAL A 44 -12.26 4.96 -11.18
N THR A 45 -11.64 4.41 -10.15
CA THR A 45 -10.93 3.13 -10.21
C THR A 45 -11.47 2.15 -9.16
N ILE A 46 -11.21 0.88 -9.37
CA ILE A 46 -11.72 -0.21 -8.51
C ILE A 46 -10.64 -0.63 -7.51
N CYS A 47 -11.02 -0.74 -6.23
CA CYS A 47 -10.16 -1.31 -5.19
C CYS A 47 -9.93 -2.81 -5.43
N PRO A 48 -8.69 -3.28 -5.55
CA PRO A 48 -8.42 -4.70 -5.80
C PRO A 48 -8.91 -5.62 -4.68
N ILE A 49 -8.89 -5.15 -3.43
CA ILE A 49 -9.35 -5.96 -2.27
C ILE A 49 -10.88 -6.00 -2.20
N GLY A 50 -11.54 -4.87 -2.49
CA GLY A 50 -13.01 -4.84 -2.58
C GLY A 50 -13.51 -5.77 -3.69
N LEU A 51 -12.87 -5.73 -4.86
CA LEU A 51 -13.20 -6.62 -5.96
C LEU A 51 -12.94 -8.10 -5.60
N ALA A 52 -11.83 -8.42 -4.95
CA ALA A 52 -11.53 -9.79 -4.51
C ALA A 52 -12.61 -10.34 -3.55
N GLN A 53 -13.12 -9.53 -2.64
CA GLN A 53 -14.23 -9.91 -1.75
C GLN A 53 -15.51 -10.19 -2.55
N ASN A 54 -15.89 -9.30 -3.46
CA ASN A 54 -17.06 -9.50 -4.31
C ASN A 54 -16.96 -10.79 -5.15
N LEU A 55 -15.80 -11.07 -5.73
CA LEU A 55 -15.57 -12.30 -6.50
C LEU A 55 -15.66 -13.55 -5.60
N ALA A 56 -15.22 -13.48 -4.34
CA ALA A 56 -15.37 -14.58 -3.40
C ALA A 56 -16.85 -14.80 -3.01
N ILE A 57 -17.65 -13.74 -2.89
CA ILE A 57 -19.09 -13.81 -2.62
C ILE A 57 -19.84 -14.46 -3.78
N PHE A 58 -19.57 -14.06 -5.01
CA PHE A 58 -20.29 -14.53 -6.20
C PHE A 58 -19.74 -15.85 -6.77
N GLY A 59 -18.59 -16.34 -6.28
CA GLY A 59 -17.95 -17.58 -6.75
C GLY A 59 -17.50 -17.51 -8.22
N THR A 60 -17.30 -16.31 -8.78
CA THR A 60 -16.88 -16.12 -10.16
C THR A 60 -15.36 -16.16 -10.29
N VAL A 61 -14.85 -16.70 -11.42
CA VAL A 61 -13.40 -16.72 -11.66
C VAL A 61 -12.92 -15.35 -12.14
N PRO A 62 -12.03 -14.70 -11.41
CA PRO A 62 -11.67 -13.31 -11.64
C PRO A 62 -10.51 -13.14 -12.64
N TYR A 63 -10.63 -13.63 -13.88
CA TYR A 63 -9.54 -13.58 -14.86
C TYR A 63 -8.95 -12.19 -15.06
N TYR A 64 -9.80 -11.16 -15.19
CA TYR A 64 -9.35 -9.78 -15.34
C TYR A 64 -8.58 -9.30 -14.10
N TRP A 65 -9.10 -9.58 -12.90
CA TRP A 65 -8.46 -9.22 -11.63
C TRP A 65 -7.10 -9.89 -11.49
N ILE A 66 -7.02 -11.21 -11.78
CA ILE A 66 -5.75 -11.96 -11.73
C ILE A 66 -4.75 -11.34 -12.71
N GLY A 67 -5.14 -11.10 -13.95
CA GLY A 67 -4.27 -10.51 -14.98
C GLY A 67 -3.71 -9.16 -14.57
N MET A 68 -4.57 -8.26 -14.07
CA MET A 68 -4.15 -6.93 -13.62
C MET A 68 -3.24 -6.98 -12.39
N ILE A 69 -3.54 -7.82 -11.39
CA ILE A 69 -2.70 -7.97 -10.21
C ILE A 69 -1.34 -8.56 -10.55
N VAL A 70 -1.29 -9.56 -11.44
CA VAL A 70 -0.03 -10.13 -11.93
C VAL A 70 0.77 -9.07 -12.70
N ALA A 71 0.14 -8.33 -13.60
CA ALA A 71 0.80 -7.28 -14.38
C ALA A 71 1.41 -6.21 -13.46
N TYR A 72 0.65 -5.68 -12.51
CA TYR A 72 1.15 -4.69 -11.54
C TYR A 72 2.20 -5.31 -10.60
N GLY A 73 1.97 -6.54 -10.14
CA GLY A 73 2.90 -7.27 -9.29
C GLY A 73 4.27 -7.44 -9.93
N LEU A 74 4.29 -7.87 -11.19
CA LEU A 74 5.53 -8.03 -11.97
C LEU A 74 6.17 -6.67 -12.30
N ALA A 75 5.40 -5.65 -12.64
CA ALA A 75 5.93 -4.32 -12.97
C ALA A 75 6.71 -3.72 -11.79
N ALA A 76 6.12 -3.62 -10.62
CA ALA A 76 6.74 -2.93 -9.51
C ALA A 76 6.55 -3.60 -8.13
N GLY A 77 5.68 -4.61 -8.02
CA GLY A 77 5.35 -5.23 -6.75
C GLY A 77 4.89 -4.21 -5.71
N ARG A 78 5.50 -4.18 -4.53
CA ARG A 78 5.20 -3.20 -3.48
C ARG A 78 5.69 -1.77 -3.78
N GLY A 79 6.35 -1.53 -4.91
CA GLY A 79 6.73 -0.18 -5.35
C GLY A 79 5.53 0.75 -5.43
N PHE A 80 4.37 0.27 -5.90
CA PHE A 80 3.15 1.06 -5.93
C PHE A 80 2.72 1.60 -4.56
N CYS A 81 2.91 0.83 -3.49
CA CYS A 81 2.63 1.27 -2.12
C CYS A 81 3.55 2.42 -1.66
N GLY A 82 4.74 2.52 -2.24
CA GLY A 82 5.70 3.58 -1.93
C GLY A 82 5.54 4.84 -2.76
N TRP A 83 5.01 4.72 -3.99
CA TRP A 83 5.03 5.77 -5.00
C TRP A 83 3.65 6.33 -5.36
N PHE A 84 2.60 5.49 -5.42
CA PHE A 84 1.29 5.89 -5.93
C PHE A 84 0.16 5.82 -4.90
N CYS A 85 0.27 4.99 -3.87
CA CYS A 85 -0.81 4.76 -2.93
C CYS A 85 -1.12 6.03 -2.10
N PRO A 86 -2.36 6.58 -2.17
CA PRO A 86 -2.76 7.75 -1.41
C PRO A 86 -2.60 7.56 0.09
N PHE A 87 -3.04 6.41 0.60
CA PHE A 87 -2.93 6.06 2.01
C PHE A 87 -1.46 5.86 2.46
N GLY A 88 -0.60 5.40 1.53
CA GLY A 88 0.84 5.36 1.75
C GLY A 88 1.46 6.75 1.91
N THR A 89 0.94 7.75 1.20
CA THR A 89 1.35 9.15 1.34
C THR A 89 0.95 9.71 2.70
N LEU A 90 -0.29 9.45 3.13
CA LEU A 90 -0.77 9.83 4.47
C LEU A 90 0.11 9.23 5.58
N ASN A 91 0.45 7.94 5.45
CA ASN A 91 1.38 7.29 6.37
C ASN A 91 2.75 7.97 6.45
N ASP A 92 3.30 8.39 5.32
CA ASP A 92 4.60 9.08 5.29
C ASP A 92 4.53 10.47 5.93
N LEU A 93 3.39 11.15 5.80
CA LEU A 93 3.16 12.46 6.38
C LEU A 93 3.01 12.40 7.91
N LEU A 94 2.31 11.38 8.43
CA LEU A 94 2.03 11.21 9.85
C LEU A 94 3.14 10.49 10.63
N SER A 95 4.09 9.85 9.96
CA SER A 95 5.14 9.05 10.60
C SER A 95 6.28 9.92 11.15
N PHE A 96 6.08 10.52 12.31
CA PHE A 96 7.10 11.35 12.99
C PHE A 96 8.09 10.53 13.83
N ARG A 97 7.68 9.38 14.37
CA ARG A 97 8.53 8.53 15.24
C ARG A 97 8.91 7.22 14.55
N LYS A 98 10.18 6.83 14.73
CA LYS A 98 10.72 5.53 14.27
C LYS A 98 10.87 4.61 15.49
N VAL A 99 9.81 3.97 15.91
CA VAL A 99 9.90 2.92 16.94
C VAL A 99 10.50 1.65 16.33
N LYS A 100 11.36 0.98 17.10
CA LYS A 100 11.94 -0.31 16.70
C LYS A 100 10.81 -1.31 16.36
N THR A 101 10.84 -1.82 15.15
CA THR A 101 9.75 -2.62 14.60
C THR A 101 10.02 -4.11 14.83
N ILE A 102 8.96 -4.85 15.18
CA ILE A 102 9.02 -6.30 15.36
C ILE A 102 8.74 -6.98 14.03
N ASN A 103 9.75 -7.61 13.44
CA ASN A 103 9.67 -8.20 12.11
C ASN A 103 8.73 -9.41 12.03
N VAL A 104 8.60 -10.20 13.11
CA VAL A 104 7.73 -11.37 13.17
C VAL A 104 6.26 -11.00 12.96
N ILE A 105 5.79 -9.91 13.55
CA ILE A 105 4.41 -9.43 13.40
C ILE A 105 4.11 -8.97 11.95
N SER A 106 5.12 -8.72 11.14
CA SER A 106 4.93 -8.32 9.73
C SER A 106 4.24 -9.38 8.86
N TYR A 107 4.13 -10.61 9.32
CA TYR A 107 3.37 -11.68 8.66
C TYR A 107 1.85 -11.58 8.90
N SER A 108 1.40 -10.82 9.90
CA SER A 108 -0.03 -10.63 10.22
C SER A 108 -0.88 -10.17 9.02
N LYS A 109 -0.30 -9.37 8.11
CA LYS A 109 -0.96 -8.92 6.88
C LYS A 109 -1.45 -10.07 5.98
N TYR A 110 -0.75 -11.23 5.99
CA TYR A 110 -1.18 -12.41 5.22
C TYR A 110 -2.38 -13.08 5.89
N VAL A 111 -2.40 -13.12 7.22
CA VAL A 111 -3.55 -13.59 7.98
C VAL A 111 -4.76 -12.68 7.71
N VAL A 112 -4.55 -11.37 7.68
CA VAL A 112 -5.60 -10.41 7.31
C VAL A 112 -6.09 -10.64 5.88
N LEU A 113 -5.18 -10.87 4.91
CA LEU A 113 -5.57 -11.15 3.52
C LEU A 113 -6.43 -12.41 3.41
N VAL A 114 -5.98 -13.52 3.98
CA VAL A 114 -6.71 -14.79 3.95
C VAL A 114 -8.04 -14.66 4.71
N GLY A 115 -8.00 -14.07 5.91
CA GLY A 115 -9.19 -13.82 6.72
C GLY A 115 -10.22 -12.93 6.00
N THR A 116 -9.77 -11.93 5.23
CA THR A 116 -10.64 -11.07 4.42
C THR A 116 -11.44 -11.88 3.39
N ILE A 117 -10.78 -12.79 2.68
CA ILE A 117 -11.44 -13.62 1.65
C ILE A 117 -12.38 -14.65 2.28
N ILE A 118 -11.94 -15.33 3.35
CA ILE A 118 -12.77 -16.30 4.07
C ILE A 118 -14.00 -15.61 4.67
N ALA A 119 -13.83 -14.46 5.31
CA ALA A 119 -14.95 -13.71 5.89
C ALA A 119 -15.95 -13.25 4.82
N ALA A 120 -15.47 -12.77 3.67
CA ALA A 120 -16.33 -12.36 2.57
C ALA A 120 -17.17 -13.54 2.04
N TRP A 121 -16.56 -14.70 1.90
CA TRP A 121 -17.25 -15.92 1.47
C TRP A 121 -18.25 -16.41 2.53
N ALA A 122 -17.86 -16.47 3.80
CA ALA A 122 -18.69 -17.02 4.88
C ALA A 122 -19.88 -16.13 5.24
N PHE A 123 -19.69 -14.80 5.23
CA PHE A 123 -20.74 -13.83 5.59
C PHE A 123 -21.46 -13.25 4.37
N THR A 124 -21.05 -13.61 3.14
CA THR A 124 -21.59 -13.06 1.89
C THR A 124 -21.62 -11.52 1.87
N ASP A 125 -20.62 -10.89 2.50
CA ASP A 125 -20.53 -9.44 2.65
C ASP A 125 -19.07 -8.97 2.64
N THR A 126 -18.84 -7.71 2.23
CA THR A 126 -17.50 -7.10 2.14
C THR A 126 -17.00 -6.63 3.51
N MET A 127 -16.76 -7.58 4.42
CA MET A 127 -16.43 -7.31 5.83
C MET A 127 -15.19 -6.44 6.02
N PHE A 128 -14.15 -6.64 5.22
CA PHE A 128 -12.94 -5.81 5.32
C PHE A 128 -13.21 -4.35 4.96
N CYS A 129 -14.09 -4.08 3.99
CA CYS A 129 -14.43 -2.72 3.60
C CYS A 129 -15.09 -1.94 4.76
N LYS A 130 -15.85 -2.62 5.64
CA LYS A 130 -16.44 -2.03 6.84
C LYS A 130 -15.42 -1.68 7.95
N LEU A 131 -14.23 -2.25 7.87
CA LEU A 131 -13.12 -2.01 8.81
C LEU A 131 -11.98 -1.20 8.17
N CYS A 132 -12.12 -0.80 6.89
CA CYS A 132 -11.05 -0.17 6.15
C CYS A 132 -10.94 1.33 6.50
N PRO A 133 -9.79 1.82 7.02
CA PRO A 133 -9.62 3.23 7.33
C PRO A 133 -9.58 4.11 6.08
N VAL A 134 -9.30 3.54 4.91
CA VAL A 134 -9.37 4.27 3.64
C VAL A 134 -10.82 4.55 3.27
N ALA A 135 -11.74 3.58 3.47
CA ALA A 135 -13.17 3.77 3.28
C ALA A 135 -13.72 4.84 4.22
N SER A 136 -13.18 4.97 5.43
CA SER A 136 -13.56 6.03 6.36
C SER A 136 -13.28 7.42 5.80
N ILE A 137 -12.09 7.61 5.22
CA ILE A 137 -11.65 8.92 4.69
C ILE A 137 -12.30 9.20 3.33
N GLU A 138 -12.34 8.22 2.44
CA GLU A 138 -12.71 8.41 1.04
C GLU A 138 -14.21 8.21 0.75
N ALA A 139 -14.94 7.54 1.64
CA ALA A 139 -16.37 7.30 1.48
C ALA A 139 -17.18 7.83 2.67
N SER A 140 -16.95 7.34 3.90
CA SER A 140 -17.83 7.63 5.04
C SER A 140 -17.90 9.12 5.39
N ILE A 141 -16.76 9.81 5.41
CA ILE A 141 -16.70 11.24 5.69
C ILE A 141 -17.33 12.05 4.54
N PRO A 142 -16.99 11.85 3.25
CA PRO A 142 -17.67 12.56 2.16
C PRO A 142 -19.17 12.36 2.12
N TYR A 143 -19.67 11.12 2.30
CA TYR A 143 -21.12 10.87 2.31
C TYR A 143 -21.83 11.54 3.49
N LEU A 144 -21.18 11.67 4.65
CA LEU A 144 -21.72 12.43 5.77
C LEU A 144 -21.81 13.91 5.44
N ILE A 145 -20.76 14.50 4.84
CA ILE A 145 -20.73 15.92 4.44
C ILE A 145 -21.77 16.22 3.36
N MET A 146 -21.98 15.29 2.42
CA MET A 146 -23.00 15.41 1.36
C MET A 146 -24.43 15.18 1.87
N GLY A 147 -24.62 14.83 3.15
CA GLY A 147 -25.93 14.56 3.74
C GLY A 147 -26.60 13.28 3.26
N VAL A 148 -25.86 12.40 2.57
CA VAL A 148 -26.36 11.13 2.05
C VAL A 148 -26.39 10.05 3.13
N SER A 149 -25.48 10.09 4.09
CA SER A 149 -25.42 9.15 5.22
C SER A 149 -25.63 9.86 6.56
N SER A 150 -26.17 9.12 7.52
CA SER A 150 -26.33 9.55 8.92
C SER A 150 -25.26 8.92 9.81
N VAL A 151 -25.07 9.51 10.99
CA VAL A 151 -24.23 8.92 12.04
C VAL A 151 -24.96 7.69 12.61
N ASN A 152 -24.54 6.51 12.17
CA ASN A 152 -25.11 5.23 12.56
C ASN A 152 -23.98 4.28 13.02
N GLN A 153 -24.36 3.08 13.48
CA GLN A 153 -23.40 2.10 13.99
C GLN A 153 -22.25 1.75 13.01
N PRO A 154 -22.48 1.52 11.70
CA PRO A 154 -21.40 1.33 10.71
C PRO A 154 -20.46 2.52 10.61
N PHE A 155 -20.97 3.75 10.67
CA PHE A 155 -20.16 4.96 10.66
C PHE A 155 -19.21 5.03 11.87
N LEU A 156 -19.73 4.71 13.08
CA LEU A 156 -18.92 4.69 14.30
C LEU A 156 -17.79 3.65 14.24
N VAL A 157 -18.05 2.47 13.67
CA VAL A 157 -17.03 1.44 13.45
C VAL A 157 -15.93 1.96 12.51
N HIS A 158 -16.30 2.59 11.39
CA HIS A 158 -15.35 3.20 10.46
C HIS A 158 -14.50 4.27 11.15
N MET A 159 -15.10 5.14 11.94
CA MET A 159 -14.35 6.19 12.67
C MET A 159 -13.43 5.59 13.74
N GLY A 160 -13.88 4.57 14.45
CA GLY A 160 -13.06 3.85 15.43
C GLY A 160 -11.82 3.20 14.80
N THR A 161 -11.98 2.52 13.67
CA THR A 161 -10.86 1.92 12.93
C THR A 161 -9.91 2.98 12.34
N LEU A 162 -10.43 4.11 11.89
CA LEU A 162 -9.63 5.24 11.43
C LEU A 162 -8.76 5.79 12.57
N VAL A 163 -9.38 6.10 13.73
CA VAL A 163 -8.65 6.62 14.91
C VAL A 163 -7.58 5.63 15.37
N PHE A 164 -7.91 4.34 15.48
CA PHE A 164 -6.95 3.28 15.82
C PHE A 164 -5.76 3.27 14.84
N THR A 165 -6.04 3.37 13.56
CA THR A 165 -5.01 3.37 12.52
C THR A 165 -4.15 4.62 12.57
N LEU A 166 -4.73 5.80 12.78
CA LEU A 166 -4.00 7.06 12.92
C LEU A 166 -3.06 7.04 14.13
N ILE A 167 -3.53 6.55 15.28
CA ILE A 167 -2.69 6.37 16.47
C ILE A 167 -1.54 5.40 16.17
N GLY A 168 -1.83 4.26 15.51
CA GLY A 168 -0.81 3.30 15.09
C GLY A 168 0.25 3.91 14.17
N MET A 169 -0.16 4.80 13.24
CA MET A 169 0.76 5.51 12.33
C MET A 169 1.65 6.54 13.03
N LEU A 170 1.15 7.19 14.08
CA LEU A 170 1.94 8.13 14.89
C LEU A 170 3.01 7.39 15.70
N LEU A 171 2.71 6.18 16.18
CA LEU A 171 3.61 5.37 16.99
C LEU A 171 4.61 4.59 16.13
N ILE A 172 4.17 3.99 15.03
CA ILE A 172 4.97 3.08 14.19
C ILE A 172 4.91 3.54 12.74
N SER A 173 6.09 3.81 12.15
CA SER A 173 6.17 4.16 10.74
C SER A 173 5.56 3.07 9.86
N ARG A 174 4.65 3.47 8.98
CA ARG A 174 3.96 2.56 8.05
C ARG A 174 3.18 1.43 8.74
N PHE A 175 2.61 1.67 9.95
CA PHE A 175 1.87 0.70 10.75
C PHE A 175 0.87 -0.11 9.93
N TRP A 176 -0.10 0.54 9.28
CA TRP A 176 -1.11 -0.13 8.46
C TRP A 176 -0.51 -0.96 7.33
N CYS A 177 0.38 -0.35 6.53
CA CYS A 177 1.00 -0.98 5.36
C CYS A 177 1.86 -2.20 5.73
N ARG A 178 2.33 -2.24 6.97
CA ARG A 178 3.24 -3.28 7.46
C ARG A 178 2.52 -4.47 8.04
N TYR A 179 1.45 -4.23 8.82
CA TYR A 179 0.83 -5.26 9.64
C TYR A 179 -0.58 -5.66 9.20
N LEU A 180 -1.37 -4.74 8.65
CA LEU A 180 -2.80 -4.93 8.46
C LEU A 180 -3.27 -4.85 7.00
N CYS A 181 -2.47 -4.25 6.10
CA CYS A 181 -2.91 -4.01 4.73
C CYS A 181 -2.90 -5.30 3.87
N PRO A 182 -4.06 -5.84 3.46
CA PRO A 182 -4.12 -7.03 2.61
C PRO A 182 -3.57 -6.78 1.21
N MET A 183 -3.68 -5.54 0.69
CA MET A 183 -3.05 -5.14 -0.56
C MET A 183 -1.52 -5.21 -0.47
N GLY A 184 -0.96 -4.79 0.68
CA GLY A 184 0.47 -4.92 0.96
C GLY A 184 0.91 -6.38 1.07
N ALA A 185 0.05 -7.30 1.55
CA ALA A 185 0.30 -8.73 1.54
C ALA A 185 0.33 -9.28 0.11
N LEU A 186 -0.68 -8.95 -0.69
CA LEU A 186 -0.82 -9.41 -2.07
C LEU A 186 0.39 -9.03 -2.93
N PHE A 187 0.78 -7.75 -2.95
CA PHE A 187 1.94 -7.31 -3.72
C PHE A 187 3.29 -7.77 -3.16
N SER A 188 3.37 -8.14 -1.87
CA SER A 188 4.63 -8.65 -1.33
C SER A 188 5.01 -10.03 -1.89
N LEU A 189 4.04 -10.81 -2.37
CA LEU A 189 4.30 -12.09 -3.04
C LEU A 189 5.11 -11.89 -4.35
N PHE A 190 4.82 -10.80 -5.06
CA PHE A 190 5.49 -10.47 -6.32
C PHE A 190 6.80 -9.68 -6.13
N ASN A 191 7.11 -9.26 -4.91
CA ASN A 191 8.17 -8.26 -4.69
C ASN A 191 9.55 -8.73 -5.12
N ARG A 192 9.84 -10.03 -5.01
CA ARG A 192 11.10 -10.65 -5.44
C ARG A 192 11.22 -10.78 -6.95
N VAL A 193 10.10 -11.12 -7.62
CA VAL A 193 10.08 -11.36 -9.07
C VAL A 193 9.78 -10.09 -9.89
N SER A 194 9.48 -8.98 -9.25
CA SER A 194 9.14 -7.73 -9.94
C SER A 194 10.34 -7.09 -10.62
N PHE A 195 10.09 -6.44 -11.76
CA PHE A 195 11.11 -5.78 -12.56
C PHE A 195 11.75 -4.57 -11.87
N LEU A 196 10.98 -3.83 -11.07
CA LEU A 196 11.53 -2.76 -10.25
C LEU A 196 12.25 -3.39 -9.06
N LYS A 197 13.56 -3.17 -8.92
CA LYS A 197 14.40 -3.73 -7.84
C LYS A 197 15.20 -2.64 -7.12
N LEU A 198 15.45 -2.86 -5.84
CA LEU A 198 16.49 -2.13 -5.10
C LEU A 198 17.79 -2.90 -5.30
N LYS A 199 18.77 -2.27 -5.94
CA LYS A 199 20.08 -2.86 -6.26
C LYS A 199 21.11 -2.41 -5.24
N LEU A 200 21.95 -3.34 -4.80
CA LEU A 200 23.09 -3.09 -3.93
C LEU A 200 24.39 -3.36 -4.69
N ASP A 201 25.23 -2.35 -4.79
CA ASP A 201 26.61 -2.49 -5.27
C ASP A 201 27.50 -2.87 -4.08
N LYS A 202 27.84 -4.15 -4.00
CA LYS A 202 28.65 -4.69 -2.90
C LYS A 202 30.07 -4.10 -2.87
N THR A 203 30.58 -3.63 -4.01
CA THR A 203 31.95 -3.05 -4.11
C THR A 203 32.02 -1.67 -3.45
N LYS A 204 30.92 -0.91 -3.48
CA LYS A 204 30.82 0.42 -2.87
C LYS A 204 30.28 0.37 -1.43
N CYS A 205 29.62 -0.72 -1.04
CA CYS A 205 28.99 -0.83 0.26
C CYS A 205 30.02 -1.14 1.36
N LYS A 206 30.19 -0.22 2.31
CA LYS A 206 31.03 -0.42 3.49
C LYS A 206 30.27 -0.94 4.72
N SER A 207 29.03 -1.39 4.55
CA SER A 207 28.17 -1.90 5.65
C SER A 207 28.03 -0.95 6.83
N CYS A 208 28.10 0.37 6.59
CA CYS A 208 28.07 1.40 7.65
C CYS A 208 26.71 1.57 8.36
N GLY A 209 25.64 0.93 7.85
CA GLY A 209 24.30 0.94 8.46
C GLY A 209 23.49 2.24 8.29
N ALA A 210 24.01 3.29 7.66
CA ALA A 210 23.32 4.58 7.50
C ALA A 210 21.98 4.50 6.75
N CYS A 211 21.78 3.49 5.93
CA CYS A 211 20.54 3.23 5.19
C CYS A 211 19.40 2.66 6.07
N ALA A 212 19.70 2.01 7.18
CA ALA A 212 18.70 1.39 8.07
C ALA A 212 17.78 2.42 8.75
N PRO A 213 18.27 3.51 9.39
CA PRO A 213 17.40 4.53 9.96
C PRO A 213 16.58 5.32 8.92
N ALA A 214 16.99 5.32 7.65
CA ALA A 214 16.23 5.95 6.58
C ALA A 214 15.05 5.09 6.11
N CYS A 215 15.03 3.79 6.41
CA CYS A 215 14.02 2.86 5.94
C CYS A 215 12.69 3.01 6.72
N PRO A 216 11.57 3.41 6.07
CA PRO A 216 10.28 3.54 6.74
C PRO A 216 9.66 2.18 7.10
N MET A 217 10.15 1.10 6.47
CA MET A 217 9.70 -0.26 6.75
C MET A 217 10.56 -0.95 7.83
N GLY A 218 11.57 -0.26 8.41
CA GLY A 218 12.46 -0.79 9.44
C GLY A 218 13.27 -2.00 8.98
N LEU A 219 13.63 -2.03 7.70
CA LEU A 219 14.53 -3.03 7.13
C LEU A 219 15.98 -2.53 7.21
N GLU A 220 16.90 -3.45 7.05
CA GLU A 220 18.33 -3.19 6.85
C GLU A 220 18.69 -3.37 5.38
N PRO A 221 18.58 -2.32 4.53
CA PRO A 221 18.69 -2.46 3.08
C PRO A 221 20.01 -3.02 2.58
N HIS A 222 21.11 -2.88 3.34
CA HIS A 222 22.41 -3.41 2.99
C HIS A 222 22.50 -4.94 3.15
N TYR A 223 21.62 -5.56 3.96
CA TYR A 223 21.47 -7.03 4.03
C TYR A 223 20.20 -7.53 3.39
N GLN A 224 19.13 -6.70 3.42
CA GLN A 224 17.77 -7.09 3.06
C GLN A 224 17.23 -6.32 1.86
N HIS A 225 18.08 -6.04 0.85
CA HIS A 225 17.70 -5.28 -0.34
C HIS A 225 16.58 -5.96 -1.15
N ASP A 226 16.48 -7.29 -1.13
CA ASP A 226 15.44 -8.07 -1.81
C ASP A 226 14.32 -8.55 -0.86
N ASN A 227 14.08 -7.84 0.23
CA ASN A 227 13.05 -8.23 1.19
C ASN A 227 11.64 -8.01 0.63
N HIS A 228 10.74 -9.00 0.85
CA HIS A 228 9.33 -8.94 0.44
C HIS A 228 8.56 -7.75 1.05
N ASN A 229 9.04 -7.17 2.15
CA ASN A 229 8.47 -5.98 2.78
C ASN A 229 8.99 -4.66 2.20
N CYS A 230 9.98 -4.67 1.32
CA CYS A 230 10.53 -3.45 0.72
C CYS A 230 9.50 -2.78 -0.20
N ILE A 231 9.18 -1.51 0.06
CA ILE A 231 8.26 -0.69 -0.77
C ILE A 231 9.00 0.09 -1.86
N LYS A 232 10.27 -0.17 -2.07
CA LYS A 232 11.13 0.41 -3.12
C LYS A 232 11.05 1.95 -3.19
N CYS A 233 10.94 2.59 -2.02
CA CYS A 233 10.72 4.03 -1.91
C CYS A 233 11.95 4.90 -2.15
N GLY A 234 13.17 4.31 -2.19
CA GLY A 234 14.42 5.00 -2.48
C GLY A 234 15.03 5.83 -1.36
N ARG A 235 14.42 5.92 -0.18
CA ARG A 235 14.99 6.71 0.93
C ARG A 235 16.38 6.23 1.35
N CYS A 236 16.62 4.92 1.31
CA CYS A 236 17.93 4.34 1.63
C CYS A 236 18.99 4.67 0.56
N ALA A 237 18.58 4.79 -0.70
CA ALA A 237 19.48 5.23 -1.77
C ALA A 237 19.83 6.71 -1.64
N ASP A 238 18.85 7.56 -1.32
CA ASP A 238 19.07 9.00 -1.07
C ASP A 238 19.95 9.28 0.17
N SER A 239 19.98 8.36 1.16
CA SER A 239 20.80 8.47 2.38
C SER A 239 22.15 7.78 2.30
N CYS A 240 22.49 7.18 1.15
CA CYS A 240 23.77 6.51 0.95
C CYS A 240 24.75 7.44 0.25
N ASP A 241 25.68 8.03 0.99
CA ASP A 241 26.69 8.94 0.44
C ASP A 241 27.63 8.24 -0.57
N LEU A 242 27.83 6.92 -0.42
CA LEU A 242 28.66 6.13 -1.32
C LEU A 242 27.96 5.73 -2.62
N GLY A 243 26.65 6.01 -2.76
CA GLY A 243 25.86 5.62 -3.93
C GLY A 243 25.78 4.09 -4.15
N ALA A 244 25.96 3.30 -3.08
CA ALA A 244 25.92 1.84 -3.15
C ALA A 244 24.52 1.26 -3.37
N LEU A 245 23.46 2.04 -3.08
CA LEU A 245 22.08 1.64 -3.25
C LEU A 245 21.44 2.43 -4.39
N SER A 246 20.75 1.73 -5.29
CA SER A 246 20.02 2.35 -6.40
C SER A 246 18.69 1.63 -6.64
N ILE A 247 17.71 2.34 -7.21
CA ILE A 247 16.45 1.75 -7.68
C ILE A 247 16.50 1.74 -9.20
N GLY A 248 16.14 0.62 -9.79
CA GLY A 248 16.09 0.49 -11.24
C GLY A 248 15.33 -0.73 -11.69
N PHE A 249 14.94 -0.72 -12.97
CA PHE A 249 14.36 -1.88 -13.62
C PHE A 249 15.47 -2.88 -13.95
N SER A 250 15.24 -4.16 -13.66
CA SER A 250 16.15 -5.25 -13.99
C SER A 250 15.37 -6.53 -14.19
N LEU A 251 15.69 -7.22 -15.28
CA LEU A 251 15.20 -8.57 -15.58
C LEU A 251 16.07 -9.66 -14.94
N LYS A 252 17.29 -9.29 -14.51
CA LYS A 252 18.28 -10.22 -13.96
C LYS A 252 18.34 -10.06 -12.44
N ASP A 253 18.39 -11.17 -11.73
CA ASP A 253 18.63 -11.14 -10.29
C ASP A 253 20.03 -10.55 -10.07
N SER A 254 20.14 -9.61 -9.14
CA SER A 254 21.43 -9.07 -8.72
C SER A 254 22.15 -10.15 -7.90
N GLU A 255 23.11 -10.83 -8.50
CA GLU A 255 24.09 -11.62 -7.79
C GLU A 255 24.89 -10.79 -6.79
#